data_cb9fccd7d364fc606855691ac660bf09
#
_entry.id   cb9fccd7d364fc606855691ac660bf09
#
_cell.length_a   1.000
_cell.length_b   1.000
_cell.length_c   1.000
_cell.angle_alpha   90.00
_cell.angle_beta   90.00
_cell.angle_gamma   90.00
#
_symmetry.space_group_name_H-M   'P 1'
#
loop_
_entity.id
_entity.type
_entity.pdbx_description
1 polymer ?
#
loop_
_entity_poly.entity_id
_entity_poly.type
_entity_poly.pdbx_seq_one_letter_code
_entity_poly.pdbx_strand_id
1 'polypeptide(L)'
;MPGSSKKTITAIKQILDEYSDIFISVACIILFICIIVYIIENLNFIDNKCNKLNSFYKDKPALSSIKYNQTAMENDIYLRDFYIKSAYNCCSLDTFKNSYLDICILKDIINQGVRFLDFQIFSYDNRPVISTNTILCDKDEPEPLCYKIKQTFNVIEFNKVIQIIKNYAFSFNECPNPTDPIILHFRIMSNNLKIYDAMADTIKYELNNVILPKNYGYDSCENIGKLKIRDCMNKVIIIVDNNNTTYKETSLYEYVNASSGGSNGSVKLYKYDDIYNEIDTTQLIAINKQYLSIVIPNTSITKYTNMDFNVTNNLGIQFTAMSYQFVDTNLLYYNDFFTENKYALVLKPNDLRLILDTYYFEPEEINSGYETAGTSQFMSTCIVQNGSDVKLDTSNNCIDISGTILLTQACFEAGGVRMDASGVCYDSSGEKISLT
;
A
#
# COMPACT_ATOMS: atom_id res chain seq x y z
N MET A 1 -25.29 -22.13 -74.98
CA MET A 1 -23.84 -21.88 -74.97
C MET A 1 -23.22 -22.48 -73.66
N PRO A 2 -22.99 -23.80 -73.53
CA PRO A 2 -22.32 -24.38 -72.37
C PRO A 2 -20.87 -24.79 -72.67
N GLY A 3 -20.28 -24.50 -73.80
CA GLY A 3 -18.94 -25.01 -74.17
C GLY A 3 -17.76 -24.13 -73.74
N SER A 4 -17.97 -22.84 -73.43
CA SER A 4 -16.91 -21.86 -73.10
C SER A 4 -16.42 -22.03 -71.66
N SER A 5 -17.31 -22.29 -70.71
CA SER A 5 -16.96 -22.42 -69.26
C SER A 5 -16.10 -23.66 -69.00
N LYS A 6 -16.35 -24.78 -69.64
CA LYS A 6 -15.54 -26.04 -69.46
C LYS A 6 -14.10 -25.85 -69.99
N LYS A 7 -13.90 -25.20 -71.13
CA LYS A 7 -12.54 -24.93 -71.66
C LYS A 7 -11.72 -24.00 -70.77
N THR A 8 -12.35 -23.01 -70.16
CA THR A 8 -11.68 -22.09 -69.25
C THR A 8 -11.27 -22.80 -67.93
N ILE A 9 -12.13 -23.67 -67.40
CA ILE A 9 -11.82 -24.44 -66.17
C ILE A 9 -10.68 -25.45 -66.44
N THR A 10 -10.66 -26.09 -67.64
CA THR A 10 -9.59 -27.03 -68.01
C THR A 10 -8.26 -26.29 -68.21
N ALA A 11 -8.24 -25.14 -68.82
CA ALA A 11 -7.04 -24.32 -68.98
C ALA A 11 -6.49 -23.82 -67.63
N ILE A 12 -7.36 -23.40 -66.71
CA ILE A 12 -6.95 -23.00 -65.36
C ILE A 12 -6.38 -24.19 -64.57
N LYS A 13 -6.97 -25.36 -64.71
CA LYS A 13 -6.48 -26.58 -64.07
C LYS A 13 -5.11 -27.00 -64.62
N GLN A 14 -4.88 -26.90 -65.91
CA GLN A 14 -3.62 -27.21 -66.57
C GLN A 14 -2.52 -26.21 -66.17
N ILE A 15 -2.83 -24.95 -66.04
CA ILE A 15 -1.93 -23.88 -65.53
C ILE A 15 -1.60 -24.18 -64.02
N LEU A 16 -2.60 -24.52 -63.22
CA LEU A 16 -2.40 -24.87 -61.80
C LEU A 16 -1.50 -26.10 -61.63
N ASP A 17 -1.67 -27.12 -62.47
CA ASP A 17 -0.84 -28.32 -62.44
C ASP A 17 0.60 -28.05 -62.91
N GLU A 18 0.80 -27.21 -63.93
CA GLU A 18 2.10 -26.87 -64.50
C GLU A 18 2.93 -25.94 -63.58
N TYR A 19 2.26 -25.09 -62.80
CA TYR A 19 2.93 -24.18 -61.83
C TYR A 19 2.79 -24.62 -60.38
N SER A 20 2.17 -25.76 -60.08
CA SER A 20 1.92 -26.22 -58.72
C SER A 20 3.20 -26.32 -57.89
N ASP A 21 4.30 -26.85 -58.44
CA ASP A 21 5.58 -27.00 -57.76
C ASP A 21 6.23 -25.63 -57.45
N ILE A 22 6.05 -24.67 -58.33
CA ILE A 22 6.53 -23.29 -58.16
C ILE A 22 5.72 -22.64 -57.01
N PHE A 23 4.38 -22.77 -57.04
CA PHE A 23 3.50 -22.20 -55.98
C PHE A 23 3.80 -22.83 -54.60
N ILE A 24 3.98 -24.16 -54.56
CA ILE A 24 4.35 -24.86 -53.34
C ILE A 24 5.72 -24.36 -52.82
N SER A 25 6.71 -24.26 -53.72
CA SER A 25 8.03 -23.76 -53.36
C SER A 25 8.01 -22.34 -52.81
N VAL A 26 7.29 -21.46 -53.47
CA VAL A 26 7.09 -20.04 -52.99
C VAL A 26 6.37 -20.03 -51.65
N ALA A 27 5.29 -20.81 -51.47
CA ALA A 27 4.57 -20.90 -50.22
C ALA A 27 5.46 -21.43 -49.08
N CYS A 28 6.31 -22.45 -49.33
CA CYS A 28 7.28 -22.97 -48.36
C CYS A 28 8.33 -21.90 -48.00
N ILE A 29 8.84 -21.12 -48.92
CA ILE A 29 9.79 -20.03 -48.67
C ILE A 29 9.13 -18.94 -47.81
N ILE A 30 7.90 -18.53 -48.14
CA ILE A 30 7.16 -17.56 -47.33
C ILE A 30 6.92 -18.07 -45.91
N LEU A 31 6.50 -19.34 -45.78
CA LEU A 31 6.30 -19.96 -44.47
C LEU A 31 7.61 -20.00 -43.66
N PHE A 32 8.73 -20.34 -44.30
CA PHE A 32 10.04 -20.36 -43.66
C PHE A 32 10.48 -18.97 -43.19
N ILE A 33 10.27 -17.95 -44.04
CA ILE A 33 10.53 -16.57 -43.64
C ILE A 33 9.64 -16.14 -42.46
N CYS A 34 8.35 -16.45 -42.49
CA CYS A 34 7.44 -16.18 -41.36
C CYS A 34 7.88 -16.86 -40.07
N ILE A 35 8.35 -18.11 -40.14
CA ILE A 35 8.90 -18.85 -38.98
C ILE A 35 10.16 -18.15 -38.46
N ILE A 36 11.07 -17.74 -39.33
CA ILE A 36 12.29 -17.03 -38.94
C ILE A 36 11.95 -15.71 -38.26
N VAL A 37 11.05 -14.90 -38.83
CA VAL A 37 10.61 -13.63 -38.26
C VAL A 37 9.98 -13.88 -36.88
N TYR A 38 9.09 -14.87 -36.78
CA TYR A 38 8.47 -15.24 -35.51
C TYR A 38 9.52 -15.64 -34.44
N ILE A 39 10.54 -16.42 -34.82
CA ILE A 39 11.62 -16.80 -33.90
C ILE A 39 12.41 -15.57 -33.46
N ILE A 40 12.78 -14.67 -34.39
CA ILE A 40 13.53 -13.45 -34.09
C ILE A 40 12.71 -12.53 -33.15
N GLU A 41 11.42 -12.35 -33.42
CA GLU A 41 10.55 -11.54 -32.56
C GLU A 41 10.44 -12.12 -31.15
N ASN A 42 10.32 -13.45 -31.01
CA ASN A 42 10.27 -14.11 -29.70
C ASN A 42 11.62 -14.04 -28.96
N LEU A 43 12.74 -14.20 -29.64
CA LEU A 43 14.07 -14.10 -29.03
C LEU A 43 14.35 -12.69 -28.51
N ASN A 44 13.87 -11.67 -29.19
CA ASN A 44 14.08 -10.28 -28.80
C ASN A 44 12.90 -9.65 -28.04
N PHE A 45 11.91 -10.45 -27.64
CA PHE A 45 10.68 -9.95 -27.00
C PHE A 45 10.96 -9.10 -25.77
N ILE A 46 11.79 -9.59 -24.86
CA ILE A 46 12.14 -8.90 -23.60
C ILE A 46 12.81 -7.56 -23.92
N ASP A 47 13.86 -7.57 -24.75
CA ASP A 47 14.60 -6.36 -25.10
C ASP A 47 13.71 -5.33 -25.80
N ASN A 48 12.89 -5.77 -26.74
CA ASN A 48 11.95 -4.90 -27.45
C ASN A 48 10.92 -4.25 -26.52
N LYS A 49 10.38 -5.05 -25.56
CA LYS A 49 9.42 -4.54 -24.58
C LYS A 49 10.10 -3.59 -23.59
N CYS A 50 11.27 -3.94 -23.06
CA CYS A 50 12.06 -3.07 -22.20
C CYS A 50 12.40 -1.74 -22.89
N ASN A 51 12.87 -1.78 -24.13
CA ASN A 51 13.22 -0.57 -24.90
C ASN A 51 11.98 0.31 -25.14
N LYS A 52 10.81 -0.29 -25.44
CA LYS A 52 9.57 0.45 -25.62
C LYS A 52 9.13 1.12 -24.31
N LEU A 53 9.12 0.41 -23.19
CA LEU A 53 8.73 0.94 -21.88
C LEU A 53 9.71 2.01 -21.41
N ASN A 54 11.02 1.75 -21.51
CA ASN A 54 12.06 2.72 -21.17
C ASN A 54 11.97 3.99 -22.03
N SER A 55 11.68 3.86 -23.34
CA SER A 55 11.45 5.03 -24.22
C SER A 55 10.24 5.86 -23.77
N PHE A 56 9.21 5.21 -23.24
CA PHE A 56 8.03 5.89 -22.70
C PHE A 56 8.32 6.57 -21.36
N TYR A 57 9.00 5.88 -20.45
CA TYR A 57 9.31 6.37 -19.10
C TYR A 57 10.67 7.07 -18.98
N LYS A 58 11.29 7.39 -20.10
CA LYS A 58 12.64 7.98 -20.15
C LYS A 58 12.73 9.31 -19.38
N ASP A 59 11.69 10.13 -19.44
CA ASP A 59 11.63 11.41 -18.77
C ASP A 59 11.11 11.23 -17.33
N LYS A 60 11.92 11.68 -16.36
CA LYS A 60 11.51 11.66 -14.95
C LYS A 60 10.42 12.70 -14.73
N PRO A 61 9.35 12.34 -14.01
CA PRO A 61 8.33 13.32 -13.64
C PRO A 61 8.91 14.36 -12.68
N ALA A 62 8.37 15.57 -12.71
CA ALA A 62 8.74 16.68 -11.82
C ALA A 62 8.22 16.44 -10.39
N LEU A 63 8.59 15.29 -9.80
CA LEU A 63 8.27 14.95 -8.43
C LEU A 63 9.40 15.34 -7.49
N SER A 64 9.06 15.58 -6.23
CA SER A 64 10.00 15.80 -5.14
C SER A 64 9.63 14.93 -3.95
N SER A 65 10.59 14.64 -3.10
CA SER A 65 10.28 14.07 -1.78
C SER A 65 9.45 15.06 -0.95
N ILE A 66 8.61 14.53 -0.07
CA ILE A 66 7.81 15.36 0.83
C ILE A 66 8.74 16.27 1.64
N LYS A 67 8.48 17.58 1.57
CA LYS A 67 9.19 18.56 2.39
C LYS A 67 8.45 18.76 3.70
N TYR A 68 9.15 18.51 4.81
CA TYR A 68 8.70 18.93 6.11
C TYR A 68 8.92 20.45 6.27
N ASN A 69 7.86 21.22 6.28
CA ASN A 69 7.92 22.50 6.97
C ASN A 69 7.70 22.23 8.45
N GLN A 70 8.55 22.79 9.33
CA GLN A 70 8.41 22.66 10.77
C GLN A 70 7.02 23.03 11.30
N THR A 71 6.31 23.94 10.62
CA THR A 71 4.92 24.32 10.91
C THR A 71 3.88 23.22 10.58
N ALA A 72 4.15 22.33 9.64
CA ALA A 72 3.28 21.17 9.38
C ALA A 72 3.56 20.00 10.33
N MET A 73 4.65 20.05 11.11
CA MET A 73 4.99 19.07 12.15
C MET A 73 4.14 19.21 13.42
N GLU A 74 3.49 20.32 13.64
CA GLU A 74 2.57 20.52 14.79
C GLU A 74 1.28 19.72 14.64
N ASN A 75 0.90 19.39 13.39
CA ASN A 75 -0.22 18.50 13.14
C ASN A 75 0.29 17.08 12.87
N ASP A 76 -0.12 16.14 13.67
CA ASP A 76 0.16 14.71 13.51
C ASP A 76 -0.42 14.23 12.17
N ILE A 77 0.42 14.18 11.13
CA ILE A 77 0.06 13.65 9.81
C ILE A 77 0.54 12.19 9.74
N TYR A 78 -0.38 11.31 9.44
CA TYR A 78 -0.17 9.87 9.47
C TYR A 78 -0.03 9.28 8.07
N LEU A 79 0.60 8.11 7.95
CA LEU A 79 0.77 7.40 6.68
C LEU A 79 -0.57 7.18 5.95
N ARG A 80 -1.65 6.93 6.70
CA ARG A 80 -3.01 6.74 6.16
C ARG A 80 -3.62 7.99 5.52
N ASP A 81 -3.05 9.18 5.78
CA ASP A 81 -3.60 10.45 5.33
C ASP A 81 -3.16 10.80 3.89
N PHE A 82 -2.39 9.94 3.24
CA PHE A 82 -1.85 10.18 1.90
C PHE A 82 -2.41 9.24 0.85
N TYR A 83 -2.58 9.73 -0.37
CA TYR A 83 -2.54 8.93 -1.58
C TYR A 83 -1.07 8.66 -1.91
N ILE A 84 -0.73 7.42 -2.20
CA ILE A 84 0.66 7.01 -2.43
C ILE A 84 0.77 6.37 -3.81
N LYS A 85 1.67 6.90 -4.63
CA LYS A 85 1.89 6.40 -6.00
C LYS A 85 2.31 4.94 -5.97
N SER A 86 1.52 4.05 -6.61
CA SER A 86 1.53 2.61 -6.40
C SER A 86 1.59 1.83 -7.71
N ALA A 87 2.31 0.72 -7.72
CA ALA A 87 2.41 -0.17 -8.86
C ALA A 87 2.11 -1.63 -8.48
N TYR A 88 1.50 -2.35 -9.42
CA TYR A 88 1.10 -3.75 -9.33
C TYR A 88 2.02 -4.64 -10.15
N ASN A 89 2.44 -5.79 -9.59
CA ASN A 89 3.33 -6.76 -10.25
C ASN A 89 4.51 -6.08 -10.97
N CYS A 90 5.34 -5.38 -10.21
CA CYS A 90 6.34 -4.41 -10.67
C CYS A 90 7.45 -4.94 -11.59
N CYS A 91 7.50 -6.25 -11.89
CA CYS A 91 8.44 -6.84 -12.84
C CYS A 91 7.75 -7.37 -14.12
N SER A 92 6.44 -7.17 -14.29
CA SER A 92 5.69 -7.69 -15.44
C SER A 92 5.88 -6.81 -16.66
N LEU A 93 6.24 -7.41 -17.81
CA LEU A 93 6.47 -6.68 -19.07
C LEU A 93 5.22 -6.56 -19.94
N ASP A 94 4.26 -7.46 -19.76
CA ASP A 94 3.05 -7.52 -20.59
C ASP A 94 1.88 -8.08 -19.78
N THR A 95 1.04 -8.92 -20.37
CA THR A 95 -0.04 -9.61 -19.68
C THR A 95 0.49 -10.44 -18.51
N PHE A 96 -0.35 -10.68 -17.49
CA PHE A 96 0.05 -11.49 -16.33
C PHE A 96 0.07 -12.99 -16.64
N LYS A 97 -0.34 -13.35 -17.86
CA LYS A 97 -0.44 -14.72 -18.36
C LYS A 97 0.35 -14.86 -19.65
N ASN A 98 1.15 -15.96 -19.75
CA ASN A 98 1.94 -16.25 -20.92
C ASN A 98 2.86 -15.09 -21.35
N SER A 99 3.54 -14.48 -20.40
CA SER A 99 4.41 -13.33 -20.60
C SER A 99 5.76 -13.52 -19.91
N TYR A 100 6.60 -12.52 -20.05
CA TYR A 100 7.92 -12.46 -19.45
C TYR A 100 7.96 -11.40 -18.34
N LEU A 101 8.95 -11.58 -17.45
CA LEU A 101 9.30 -10.63 -16.41
C LEU A 101 10.69 -10.09 -16.69
N ASP A 102 10.91 -8.81 -16.36
CA ASP A 102 12.24 -8.24 -16.34
C ASP A 102 12.36 -7.11 -15.30
N ILE A 103 13.59 -6.87 -14.84
CA ILE A 103 13.92 -5.79 -13.90
C ILE A 103 13.91 -4.41 -14.54
N CYS A 104 13.90 -4.31 -15.88
CA CYS A 104 13.89 -3.04 -16.59
C CYS A 104 12.67 -2.21 -16.20
N ILE A 105 11.47 -2.81 -16.19
CA ILE A 105 10.24 -2.10 -15.79
C ILE A 105 10.24 -1.68 -14.33
N LEU A 106 10.86 -2.46 -13.42
CA LEU A 106 10.99 -2.07 -12.01
C LEU A 106 11.84 -0.80 -11.87
N LYS A 107 12.92 -0.68 -12.63
CA LYS A 107 13.75 0.53 -12.68
C LYS A 107 12.94 1.72 -13.19
N ASP A 108 12.19 1.52 -14.27
CA ASP A 108 11.32 2.57 -14.83
C ASP A 108 10.26 3.02 -13.82
N ILE A 109 9.60 2.08 -13.12
CA ILE A 109 8.61 2.35 -12.07
C ILE A 109 9.20 3.20 -10.95
N ILE A 110 10.40 2.84 -10.45
CA ILE A 110 11.09 3.62 -9.41
C ILE A 110 11.48 5.00 -9.94
N ASN A 111 11.95 5.08 -11.19
CA ASN A 111 12.31 6.32 -11.85
C ASN A 111 11.09 7.25 -12.06
N GLN A 112 9.88 6.69 -12.16
CA GLN A 112 8.62 7.42 -12.16
C GLN A 112 8.15 7.83 -10.76
N GLY A 113 8.96 7.59 -9.72
CA GLY A 113 8.70 8.02 -8.34
C GLY A 113 7.67 7.18 -7.57
N VAL A 114 7.36 5.98 -8.03
CA VAL A 114 6.45 5.07 -7.34
C VAL A 114 7.02 4.66 -5.98
N ARG A 115 6.15 4.57 -4.95
CA ARG A 115 6.55 4.30 -3.56
C ARG A 115 5.87 3.08 -2.94
N PHE A 116 4.87 2.51 -3.58
CA PHE A 116 4.31 1.22 -3.23
C PHE A 116 4.57 0.24 -4.38
N LEU A 117 5.25 -0.87 -4.07
CA LEU A 117 5.69 -1.87 -5.04
C LEU A 117 5.12 -3.24 -4.66
N ASP A 118 4.27 -3.80 -5.52
CA ASP A 118 3.63 -5.09 -5.32
C ASP A 118 4.33 -6.21 -6.10
N PHE A 119 4.50 -7.37 -5.45
CA PHE A 119 5.13 -8.54 -6.02
C PHE A 119 4.42 -9.84 -5.64
N GLN A 120 4.33 -10.78 -6.60
CA GLN A 120 3.98 -12.16 -6.33
C GLN A 120 5.25 -13.01 -6.23
N ILE A 121 5.37 -13.79 -5.15
CA ILE A 121 6.56 -14.57 -4.82
C ILE A 121 6.23 -16.06 -4.84
N PHE A 122 7.02 -16.81 -5.57
CA PHE A 122 6.90 -18.25 -5.72
C PHE A 122 8.17 -18.95 -5.23
N SER A 123 8.06 -20.26 -5.00
CA SER A 123 9.21 -21.14 -4.79
C SER A 123 9.63 -21.75 -6.13
N TYR A 124 10.86 -21.53 -6.53
CA TYR A 124 11.49 -22.23 -7.64
C TYR A 124 12.83 -22.79 -7.19
N ASP A 125 12.94 -24.11 -7.20
CA ASP A 125 14.14 -24.81 -6.75
C ASP A 125 14.59 -24.44 -5.32
N ASN A 126 13.61 -24.35 -4.39
CA ASN A 126 13.78 -23.89 -3.01
C ASN A 126 14.31 -22.45 -2.85
N ARG A 127 14.23 -21.63 -3.88
CA ARG A 127 14.61 -20.21 -3.85
C ARG A 127 13.38 -19.33 -4.05
N PRO A 128 13.30 -18.16 -3.37
CA PRO A 128 12.24 -17.21 -3.61
C PRO A 128 12.46 -16.50 -4.96
N VAL A 129 11.42 -16.50 -5.78
CA VAL A 129 11.43 -15.88 -7.10
C VAL A 129 10.17 -15.07 -7.33
N ILE A 130 10.31 -13.98 -8.10
CA ILE A 130 9.18 -13.19 -8.58
C ILE A 130 8.61 -13.86 -9.83
N SER A 131 7.28 -13.98 -9.85
CA SER A 131 6.51 -14.44 -11.02
C SER A 131 5.11 -13.81 -10.96
N THR A 132 4.25 -14.15 -11.92
CA THR A 132 2.81 -13.83 -11.85
C THR A 132 1.98 -15.09 -11.97
N ASN A 133 0.78 -15.10 -11.40
CA ASN A 133 -0.13 -16.22 -11.47
C ASN A 133 -1.55 -15.81 -11.89
N THR A 134 -2.29 -16.81 -12.33
CA THR A 134 -3.75 -16.80 -12.35
C THR A 134 -4.26 -17.82 -11.33
N ILE A 135 -5.37 -17.49 -10.68
CA ILE A 135 -6.11 -18.45 -9.87
C ILE A 135 -7.10 -19.13 -10.82
N LEU A 136 -6.91 -20.42 -11.02
CA LEU A 136 -7.89 -21.27 -11.70
C LEU A 136 -8.70 -21.96 -10.63
N CYS A 137 -10.00 -21.66 -10.57
CA CYS A 137 -10.95 -22.37 -9.73
C CYS A 137 -11.74 -23.33 -10.60
N ASP A 138 -11.81 -24.60 -10.21
CA ASP A 138 -12.75 -25.54 -10.81
C ASP A 138 -14.16 -25.20 -10.33
N LYS A 139 -15.01 -24.71 -11.24
CA LYS A 139 -16.35 -24.23 -10.92
C LYS A 139 -17.37 -25.35 -10.74
N ASP A 140 -16.99 -26.57 -11.13
CA ASP A 140 -17.89 -27.74 -11.19
C ASP A 140 -17.84 -28.58 -9.90
N GLU A 141 -16.95 -28.25 -8.95
CA GLU A 141 -16.86 -28.90 -7.64
C GLU A 141 -17.64 -28.11 -6.57
N PRO A 142 -18.32 -28.81 -5.61
CA PRO A 142 -19.08 -28.16 -4.52
C PRO A 142 -18.21 -27.32 -3.58
N GLU A 143 -16.92 -27.60 -3.47
CA GLU A 143 -15.89 -26.73 -2.89
C GLU A 143 -14.83 -26.49 -3.95
N PRO A 144 -14.81 -25.32 -4.62
CA PRO A 144 -13.93 -25.07 -5.74
C PRO A 144 -12.47 -25.13 -5.30
N LEU A 145 -11.76 -26.16 -5.72
CA LEU A 145 -10.31 -26.29 -5.60
C LEU A 145 -9.66 -25.22 -6.49
N CYS A 146 -9.13 -24.19 -5.86
CA CYS A 146 -8.44 -23.11 -6.56
C CYS A 146 -6.94 -23.38 -6.59
N TYR A 147 -6.37 -23.49 -7.79
CA TYR A 147 -4.95 -23.68 -8.01
C TYR A 147 -4.26 -22.37 -8.36
N LYS A 148 -3.17 -22.08 -7.67
CA LYS A 148 -2.30 -20.95 -8.01
C LYS A 148 -1.21 -21.45 -8.95
N ILE A 149 -1.33 -21.16 -10.24
CA ILE A 149 -0.37 -21.62 -11.26
C ILE A 149 0.48 -20.44 -11.72
N LYS A 150 1.80 -20.56 -11.63
CA LYS A 150 2.73 -19.66 -12.29
C LYS A 150 2.43 -19.60 -13.79
N GLN A 151 2.32 -18.39 -14.35
CA GLN A 151 1.94 -18.20 -15.75
C GLN A 151 2.92 -17.34 -16.56
N THR A 152 4.12 -17.12 -16.03
CA THR A 152 5.19 -16.46 -16.78
C THR A 152 6.21 -17.48 -17.29
N PHE A 153 6.83 -17.18 -18.45
CA PHE A 153 7.82 -18.06 -19.07
C PHE A 153 9.15 -18.08 -18.31
N ASN A 154 9.48 -17.00 -17.61
CA ASN A 154 10.67 -16.89 -16.80
C ASN A 154 10.34 -16.51 -15.34
N VAL A 155 11.38 -16.40 -14.52
CA VAL A 155 11.32 -15.92 -13.13
C VAL A 155 12.48 -14.96 -12.89
N ILE A 156 12.32 -14.09 -11.88
CA ILE A 156 13.41 -13.24 -11.40
C ILE A 156 13.71 -13.59 -9.95
N GLU A 157 14.97 -13.78 -9.60
CA GLU A 157 15.39 -14.05 -8.23
C GLU A 157 15.03 -12.87 -7.31
N PHE A 158 14.48 -13.18 -6.14
CA PHE A 158 14.05 -12.17 -5.17
C PHE A 158 15.18 -11.22 -4.75
N ASN A 159 16.39 -11.76 -4.55
CA ASN A 159 17.57 -10.97 -4.18
C ASN A 159 17.89 -9.87 -5.22
N LYS A 160 17.77 -10.17 -6.52
CA LYS A 160 18.01 -9.18 -7.59
C LYS A 160 17.00 -8.03 -7.52
N VAL A 161 15.74 -8.36 -7.24
CA VAL A 161 14.68 -7.34 -7.09
C VAL A 161 14.97 -6.44 -5.89
N ILE A 162 15.31 -7.00 -4.74
CA ILE A 162 15.64 -6.24 -3.53
C ILE A 162 16.88 -5.36 -3.74
N GLN A 163 17.91 -5.86 -4.44
CA GLN A 163 19.11 -5.08 -4.79
C GLN A 163 18.77 -3.87 -5.69
N ILE A 164 17.90 -4.05 -6.68
CA ILE A 164 17.44 -2.93 -7.51
C ILE A 164 16.69 -1.91 -6.66
N ILE A 165 15.78 -2.34 -5.78
CA ILE A 165 15.07 -1.42 -4.89
C ILE A 165 16.04 -0.64 -4.01
N LYS A 166 17.00 -1.31 -3.37
CA LYS A 166 18.03 -0.67 -2.55
C LYS A 166 18.83 0.40 -3.33
N ASN A 167 19.27 0.04 -4.53
CA ASN A 167 20.19 0.88 -5.31
C ASN A 167 19.47 2.04 -6.02
N TYR A 168 18.20 1.89 -6.36
CA TYR A 168 17.45 2.87 -7.17
C TYR A 168 16.51 3.72 -6.32
N ALA A 169 15.77 3.14 -5.37
CA ALA A 169 14.70 3.85 -4.69
C ALA A 169 15.17 4.96 -3.74
N PHE A 170 16.41 4.85 -3.23
CA PHE A 170 17.02 5.84 -2.33
C PHE A 170 18.14 6.63 -3.01
N SER A 171 18.31 6.48 -4.33
CA SER A 171 19.33 7.18 -5.12
C SER A 171 18.80 8.49 -5.67
N PHE A 172 19.46 9.61 -5.36
CA PHE A 172 19.12 10.93 -5.92
C PHE A 172 19.30 11.01 -7.45
N ASN A 173 20.10 10.14 -8.03
CA ASN A 173 20.30 10.09 -9.47
C ASN A 173 19.20 9.29 -10.18
N GLU A 174 18.69 8.25 -9.53
CA GLU A 174 17.77 7.27 -10.14
C GLU A 174 16.30 7.53 -9.81
N CYS A 175 16.02 8.20 -8.70
CA CYS A 175 14.66 8.43 -8.22
C CYS A 175 14.40 9.92 -7.97
N PRO A 176 13.24 10.47 -8.36
CA PRO A 176 12.93 11.89 -8.15
C PRO A 176 12.63 12.22 -6.68
N ASN A 177 12.24 11.25 -5.87
CA ASN A 177 11.81 11.40 -4.49
C ASN A 177 12.50 10.40 -3.53
N PRO A 178 13.84 10.40 -3.44
CA PRO A 178 14.62 9.33 -2.80
C PRO A 178 14.46 9.23 -1.28
N THR A 179 13.96 10.27 -0.60
CA THR A 179 13.80 10.25 0.86
C THR A 179 12.40 9.79 1.30
N ASP A 180 11.44 9.67 0.37
CA ASP A 180 10.12 9.15 0.68
C ASP A 180 10.17 7.66 1.07
N PRO A 181 9.28 7.19 1.96
CA PRO A 181 9.23 5.77 2.31
C PRO A 181 8.94 4.89 1.10
N ILE A 182 9.49 3.68 1.10
CA ILE A 182 9.14 2.60 0.18
C ILE A 182 8.29 1.58 0.90
N ILE A 183 7.15 1.23 0.32
CA ILE A 183 6.26 0.19 0.81
C ILE A 183 6.37 -1.02 -0.14
N LEU A 184 6.81 -2.17 0.39
CA LEU A 184 6.89 -3.43 -0.34
C LEU A 184 5.72 -4.31 0.06
N HIS A 185 4.92 -4.72 -0.92
CA HIS A 185 3.80 -5.62 -0.74
C HIS A 185 4.13 -6.99 -1.33
N PHE A 186 4.18 -8.01 -0.47
CA PHE A 186 4.51 -9.38 -0.86
C PHE A 186 3.30 -10.30 -0.78
N ARG A 187 2.88 -10.84 -1.92
CA ARG A 187 1.89 -11.89 -2.04
C ARG A 187 2.60 -13.22 -2.27
N ILE A 188 2.78 -14.01 -1.19
CA ILE A 188 3.61 -15.22 -1.22
C ILE A 188 2.73 -16.42 -1.59
N MET A 189 3.02 -17.05 -2.74
CA MET A 189 2.24 -18.10 -3.38
C MET A 189 2.79 -19.52 -3.09
N SER A 190 3.48 -19.69 -1.98
CA SER A 190 4.13 -20.97 -1.63
C SER A 190 4.13 -21.17 -0.12
N ASN A 191 4.02 -22.43 0.32
CA ASN A 191 4.17 -22.84 1.73
C ASN A 191 5.56 -23.45 2.01
N ASN A 192 6.51 -23.33 1.09
CA ASN A 192 7.87 -23.83 1.27
C ASN A 192 8.64 -22.94 2.25
N LEU A 193 8.89 -23.41 3.47
CA LEU A 193 9.54 -22.65 4.54
C LEU A 193 10.93 -22.12 4.13
N LYS A 194 11.67 -22.84 3.30
CA LYS A 194 13.02 -22.43 2.87
C LYS A 194 13.03 -21.07 2.15
N ILE A 195 11.98 -20.76 1.38
CA ILE A 195 11.95 -19.48 0.68
C ILE A 195 11.74 -18.31 1.64
N TYR A 196 11.01 -18.50 2.73
CA TYR A 196 10.77 -17.45 3.72
C TYR A 196 12.05 -17.09 4.48
N ASP A 197 12.85 -18.08 4.87
CA ASP A 197 14.15 -17.85 5.49
C ASP A 197 15.13 -17.16 4.53
N ALA A 198 15.16 -17.60 3.26
CA ALA A 198 15.97 -16.95 2.23
C ALA A 198 15.52 -15.51 1.92
N MET A 199 14.23 -15.21 2.01
CA MET A 199 13.71 -13.84 1.92
C MET A 199 14.17 -13.01 3.11
N ALA A 200 14.06 -13.53 4.33
CA ALA A 200 14.50 -12.87 5.55
C ALA A 200 15.99 -12.54 5.50
N ASP A 201 16.83 -13.49 5.10
CA ASP A 201 18.28 -13.30 4.94
C ASP A 201 18.58 -12.21 3.90
N THR A 202 17.88 -12.21 2.77
CA THR A 202 18.04 -11.19 1.72
C THR A 202 17.65 -9.81 2.25
N ILE A 203 16.51 -9.68 2.92
CA ILE A 203 16.04 -8.42 3.51
C ILE A 203 17.03 -7.91 4.55
N LYS A 204 17.47 -8.79 5.45
CA LYS A 204 18.47 -8.46 6.46
C LYS A 204 19.76 -7.95 5.85
N TYR A 205 20.28 -8.64 4.84
CA TYR A 205 21.55 -8.28 4.22
C TYR A 205 21.45 -6.98 3.40
N GLU A 206 20.40 -6.83 2.62
CA GLU A 206 20.30 -5.71 1.66
C GLU A 206 19.66 -4.45 2.26
N LEU A 207 18.68 -4.59 3.16
CA LEU A 207 17.84 -3.48 3.62
C LEU A 207 18.06 -3.09 5.10
N ASN A 208 18.97 -3.73 5.83
CA ASN A 208 19.15 -3.56 7.27
C ASN A 208 19.21 -2.08 7.74
N ASN A 209 19.84 -1.20 6.96
CA ASN A 209 20.00 0.22 7.32
C ASN A 209 18.74 1.07 7.04
N VAL A 210 17.86 0.60 6.18
CA VAL A 210 16.68 1.35 5.70
C VAL A 210 15.36 0.68 6.07
N ILE A 211 15.36 -0.54 6.60
CA ILE A 211 14.13 -1.18 7.05
C ILE A 211 13.53 -0.43 8.25
N LEU A 212 12.21 -0.34 8.30
CA LEU A 212 11.52 0.23 9.46
C LEU A 212 11.87 -0.59 10.72
N PRO A 213 12.25 0.06 11.83
CA PRO A 213 12.68 -0.63 13.03
C PRO A 213 11.67 -1.66 13.60
N LYS A 214 12.16 -2.68 14.29
CA LYS A 214 11.35 -3.79 14.82
C LYS A 214 10.23 -3.36 15.79
N ASN A 215 10.38 -2.23 16.50
CA ASN A 215 9.33 -1.65 17.33
C ASN A 215 8.08 -1.20 16.56
N TYR A 216 8.16 -1.14 15.23
CA TYR A 216 7.04 -0.93 14.31
C TYR A 216 6.65 -2.23 13.60
N GLY A 217 7.06 -3.39 14.11
CA GLY A 217 6.70 -4.70 13.59
C GLY A 217 5.24 -5.05 13.87
N TYR A 218 4.77 -6.13 13.25
CA TYR A 218 3.39 -6.59 13.30
C TYR A 218 2.84 -6.75 14.74
N ASP A 219 3.66 -7.25 15.67
CA ASP A 219 3.26 -7.47 17.05
C ASP A 219 3.21 -6.17 17.89
N SER A 220 3.89 -5.13 17.44
CA SER A 220 4.04 -3.87 18.18
C SER A 220 3.13 -2.76 17.65
N CYS A 221 2.54 -2.92 16.46
CA CYS A 221 1.75 -1.91 15.78
C CYS A 221 0.46 -2.50 15.19
N GLU A 222 -0.64 -2.39 15.93
CA GLU A 222 -1.95 -2.87 15.45
C GLU A 222 -2.41 -2.22 14.15
N ASN A 223 -2.02 -0.97 13.91
CA ASN A 223 -2.42 -0.22 12.75
C ASN A 223 -1.27 0.66 12.23
N ILE A 224 -0.53 0.14 11.25
CA ILE A 224 0.58 0.85 10.61
C ILE A 224 0.17 2.18 9.96
N GLY A 225 -1.10 2.35 9.63
CA GLY A 225 -1.64 3.62 9.13
C GLY A 225 -1.53 4.78 10.12
N LYS A 226 -1.37 4.49 11.42
CA LYS A 226 -1.16 5.47 12.50
C LYS A 226 0.30 5.90 12.65
N LEU A 227 1.23 5.39 11.85
CA LEU A 227 2.60 5.87 11.87
C LEU A 227 2.66 7.31 11.35
N LYS A 228 3.37 8.15 12.08
CA LYS A 228 3.64 9.52 11.62
C LYS A 228 4.54 9.43 10.39
N ILE A 229 4.19 10.18 9.37
CA ILE A 229 4.94 10.12 8.09
C ILE A 229 6.43 10.39 8.28
N ARG A 230 6.81 11.26 9.22
CA ARG A 230 8.21 11.57 9.57
C ARG A 230 9.01 10.34 9.98
N ASP A 231 8.37 9.40 10.69
CA ASP A 231 9.03 8.20 11.21
C ASP A 231 9.24 7.15 10.11
N CYS A 232 8.51 7.31 8.98
CA CYS A 232 8.60 6.45 7.80
C CYS A 232 9.65 6.92 6.78
N MET A 233 10.17 8.15 6.89
CA MET A 233 11.08 8.71 5.88
C MET A 233 12.39 7.94 5.79
N ASN A 234 12.88 7.74 4.56
CA ASN A 234 14.05 6.92 4.26
C ASN A 234 13.94 5.46 4.75
N LYS A 235 12.70 4.96 4.92
CA LYS A 235 12.47 3.60 5.42
C LYS A 235 11.75 2.74 4.40
N VAL A 236 12.01 1.43 4.50
CA VAL A 236 11.28 0.37 3.83
C VAL A 236 10.25 -0.20 4.81
N ILE A 237 9.01 -0.24 4.38
CA ILE A 237 7.89 -0.84 5.10
C ILE A 237 7.48 -2.11 4.35
N ILE A 238 7.36 -3.23 5.05
CA ILE A 238 7.02 -4.53 4.46
C ILE A 238 5.62 -4.93 4.88
N ILE A 239 4.75 -5.14 3.90
CA ILE A 239 3.39 -5.65 4.05
C ILE A 239 3.31 -7.01 3.37
N VAL A 240 2.76 -8.02 4.06
CA VAL A 240 2.59 -9.37 3.50
C VAL A 240 1.10 -9.70 3.40
N ASP A 241 0.70 -10.30 2.28
CA ASP A 241 -0.67 -10.77 2.07
C ASP A 241 -0.99 -11.91 3.04
N ASN A 242 -2.00 -11.72 3.87
CA ASN A 242 -2.42 -12.65 4.93
C ASN A 242 -3.26 -13.85 4.41
N ASN A 243 -3.51 -13.94 3.10
CA ASN A 243 -4.10 -15.14 2.51
C ASN A 243 -3.19 -16.38 2.64
N ASN A 244 -1.89 -16.15 2.88
CA ASN A 244 -0.93 -17.18 3.25
C ASN A 244 -0.20 -16.75 4.53
N THR A 245 -0.48 -17.41 5.63
CA THR A 245 0.04 -17.07 6.97
C THR A 245 1.35 -17.79 7.33
N THR A 246 1.91 -18.59 6.44
CA THR A 246 3.13 -19.39 6.67
C THR A 246 4.31 -18.50 7.15
N TYR A 247 4.40 -17.24 6.70
CA TYR A 247 5.45 -16.31 7.11
C TYR A 247 5.52 -16.09 8.63
N LYS A 248 4.40 -16.24 9.35
CA LYS A 248 4.33 -16.04 10.82
C LYS A 248 5.14 -17.07 11.62
N GLU A 249 5.43 -18.22 11.01
CA GLU A 249 6.18 -19.31 11.61
C GLU A 249 7.66 -19.34 11.18
N THR A 250 8.13 -18.28 10.51
CA THR A 250 9.46 -18.21 9.90
C THR A 250 10.21 -16.96 10.33
N SER A 251 11.52 -16.91 10.06
CA SER A 251 12.36 -15.74 10.30
C SER A 251 11.91 -14.47 9.53
N LEU A 252 11.10 -14.62 8.46
CA LEU A 252 10.55 -13.48 7.73
C LEU A 252 9.64 -12.61 8.60
N TYR A 253 8.96 -13.19 9.58
CA TYR A 253 8.04 -12.47 10.47
C TYR A 253 8.68 -11.28 11.18
N GLU A 254 9.97 -11.38 11.50
CA GLU A 254 10.71 -10.30 12.17
C GLU A 254 10.80 -9.00 11.35
N TYR A 255 10.62 -9.10 10.01
CA TYR A 255 10.74 -7.99 9.07
C TYR A 255 9.39 -7.48 8.57
N VAL A 256 8.29 -8.16 8.91
CA VAL A 256 6.94 -7.77 8.47
C VAL A 256 6.38 -6.70 9.41
N ASN A 257 5.99 -5.56 8.84
CA ASN A 257 5.41 -4.46 9.58
C ASN A 257 3.87 -4.55 9.65
N ALA A 258 3.23 -5.12 8.63
CA ALA A 258 1.78 -5.27 8.58
C ALA A 258 1.37 -6.44 7.69
N SER A 259 0.11 -6.89 7.83
CA SER A 259 -0.51 -7.82 6.90
C SER A 259 -1.67 -7.18 6.15
N SER A 260 -1.83 -7.56 4.87
CA SER A 260 -2.94 -7.12 4.04
C SER A 260 -3.94 -8.26 3.81
N GLY A 261 -5.22 -7.91 3.65
CA GLY A 261 -6.27 -8.87 3.36
C GLY A 261 -6.58 -9.86 4.49
N GLY A 262 -7.46 -10.83 4.21
CA GLY A 262 -7.97 -11.75 5.22
C GLY A 262 -8.83 -11.07 6.29
N SER A 263 -9.41 -11.86 7.21
CA SER A 263 -10.28 -11.34 8.29
C SER A 263 -9.52 -10.47 9.30
N ASN A 264 -8.22 -10.74 9.51
CA ASN A 264 -7.38 -10.13 10.54
C ASN A 264 -6.26 -9.24 9.96
N GLY A 265 -6.29 -8.91 8.67
CA GLY A 265 -5.31 -8.01 8.07
C GLY A 265 -5.44 -6.58 8.59
N SER A 266 -4.32 -5.99 9.03
CA SER A 266 -4.27 -4.60 9.50
C SER A 266 -4.36 -3.60 8.34
N VAL A 267 -4.09 -4.04 7.11
CA VAL A 267 -4.25 -3.29 5.86
C VAL A 267 -5.35 -3.94 5.05
N LYS A 268 -6.31 -3.16 4.58
CA LYS A 268 -7.42 -3.68 3.75
C LYS A 268 -6.94 -3.94 2.33
N LEU A 269 -7.33 -5.07 1.76
CA LEU A 269 -6.98 -5.46 0.39
C LEU A 269 -8.25 -5.74 -0.40
N TYR A 270 -8.47 -4.98 -1.46
CA TYR A 270 -9.64 -5.07 -2.32
C TYR A 270 -9.23 -5.39 -3.75
N LYS A 271 -10.11 -6.08 -4.46
CA LYS A 271 -10.09 -6.10 -5.92
C LYS A 271 -10.87 -4.90 -6.45
N TYR A 272 -10.48 -4.39 -7.60
CA TYR A 272 -11.11 -3.19 -8.16
C TYR A 272 -12.62 -3.36 -8.40
N ASP A 273 -13.07 -4.53 -8.90
CA ASP A 273 -14.51 -4.77 -9.13
C ASP A 273 -15.33 -4.74 -7.84
N ASP A 274 -14.75 -5.17 -6.70
CA ASP A 274 -15.43 -5.14 -5.40
C ASP A 274 -15.67 -3.67 -4.97
N ILE A 275 -14.72 -2.79 -5.27
CA ILE A 275 -14.82 -1.34 -4.98
C ILE A 275 -15.76 -0.63 -5.96
N TYR A 276 -15.65 -0.95 -7.25
CA TYR A 276 -16.44 -0.31 -8.31
C TYR A 276 -17.94 -0.59 -8.18
N ASN A 277 -18.29 -1.78 -7.70
CA ASN A 277 -19.67 -2.22 -7.50
C ASN A 277 -20.22 -1.97 -6.09
N GLU A 278 -19.40 -1.37 -5.18
CA GLU A 278 -19.83 -1.10 -3.79
C GLU A 278 -20.94 -0.03 -3.76
N ILE A 279 -22.03 -0.36 -3.09
CA ILE A 279 -23.20 0.52 -2.96
C ILE A 279 -23.03 1.47 -1.76
N ASP A 280 -22.47 0.97 -0.64
CA ASP A 280 -22.25 1.76 0.58
C ASP A 280 -20.83 2.32 0.63
N THR A 281 -20.61 3.38 -0.12
CA THR A 281 -19.34 4.10 -0.14
C THR A 281 -19.03 4.79 1.19
N THR A 282 -20.02 5.09 2.01
CA THR A 282 -19.85 5.79 3.30
C THR A 282 -19.05 4.94 4.29
N GLN A 283 -19.41 3.66 4.41
CA GLN A 283 -18.69 2.72 5.27
C GLN A 283 -17.25 2.52 4.78
N LEU A 284 -17.06 2.40 3.47
CA LEU A 284 -15.75 2.22 2.87
C LEU A 284 -14.83 3.44 3.11
N ILE A 285 -15.37 4.66 2.95
CA ILE A 285 -14.67 5.91 3.28
C ILE A 285 -14.28 5.93 4.77
N ALA A 286 -15.20 5.57 5.66
CA ALA A 286 -14.92 5.53 7.10
C ALA A 286 -13.78 4.56 7.46
N ILE A 287 -13.72 3.40 6.80
CA ILE A 287 -12.62 2.43 6.93
C ILE A 287 -11.31 3.05 6.40
N ASN A 288 -11.33 3.68 5.23
CA ASN A 288 -10.12 4.23 4.58
C ASN A 288 -9.56 5.49 5.30
N LYS A 289 -10.36 6.14 6.15
CA LYS A 289 -9.87 7.18 7.07
C LYS A 289 -9.07 6.58 8.23
N GLN A 290 -9.38 5.37 8.67
CA GLN A 290 -8.79 4.75 9.86
C GLN A 290 -7.62 3.82 9.52
N TYR A 291 -7.73 3.06 8.43
CA TYR A 291 -6.80 2.01 8.03
C TYR A 291 -6.19 2.31 6.67
N LEU A 292 -5.03 1.71 6.40
CA LEU A 292 -4.50 1.64 5.05
C LEU A 292 -5.32 0.68 4.19
N SER A 293 -5.50 1.03 2.92
CA SER A 293 -6.24 0.23 1.95
C SER A 293 -5.49 0.13 0.63
N ILE A 294 -5.41 -1.07 0.10
CA ILE A 294 -4.78 -1.42 -1.17
C ILE A 294 -5.88 -1.88 -2.12
N VAL A 295 -5.89 -1.35 -3.34
CA VAL A 295 -6.70 -1.86 -4.45
C VAL A 295 -5.78 -2.43 -5.52
N ILE A 296 -6.05 -3.67 -5.91
CA ILE A 296 -5.34 -4.37 -6.98
C ILE A 296 -6.27 -4.64 -8.16
N PRO A 297 -5.75 -4.75 -9.39
CA PRO A 297 -6.55 -5.09 -10.56
C PRO A 297 -7.18 -6.48 -10.45
N ASN A 298 -8.30 -6.68 -11.15
CA ASN A 298 -8.86 -8.02 -11.34
C ASN A 298 -8.02 -8.80 -12.33
N THR A 299 -7.57 -9.98 -11.94
CA THR A 299 -6.69 -10.82 -12.76
C THR A 299 -7.41 -11.74 -13.74
N SER A 300 -8.74 -11.80 -13.67
CA SER A 300 -9.58 -12.67 -14.51
C SER A 300 -9.94 -12.07 -15.87
N ILE A 301 -9.52 -10.83 -16.16
CA ILE A 301 -9.94 -10.09 -17.35
C ILE A 301 -9.06 -10.45 -18.54
N THR A 302 -9.68 -10.75 -19.68
CA THR A 302 -8.98 -11.04 -20.95
C THR A 302 -8.37 -9.79 -21.59
N LYS A 303 -8.88 -8.62 -21.25
CA LYS A 303 -8.36 -7.32 -21.70
C LYS A 303 -7.96 -6.50 -20.47
N TYR A 304 -6.67 -6.37 -20.27
CA TYR A 304 -6.13 -5.58 -19.15
C TYR A 304 -6.16 -4.10 -19.48
N THR A 305 -6.87 -3.35 -18.65
CA THR A 305 -6.83 -1.90 -18.57
C THR A 305 -6.52 -1.50 -17.15
N ASN A 306 -5.85 -0.38 -16.96
CA ASN A 306 -5.65 0.16 -15.62
C ASN A 306 -6.99 0.60 -15.03
N MET A 307 -7.05 0.63 -13.70
CA MET A 307 -8.21 1.05 -12.92
C MET A 307 -8.48 2.55 -13.13
N ASP A 308 -9.74 2.95 -13.06
CA ASP A 308 -10.09 4.37 -12.99
C ASP A 308 -9.74 4.91 -11.60
N PHE A 309 -8.73 5.77 -11.55
CA PHE A 309 -8.23 6.36 -10.31
C PHE A 309 -9.27 7.25 -9.62
N ASN A 310 -10.19 7.87 -10.36
CA ASN A 310 -11.24 8.68 -9.75
C ASN A 310 -12.10 7.89 -8.76
N VAL A 311 -12.39 6.62 -9.07
CA VAL A 311 -13.16 5.74 -8.18
C VAL A 311 -12.45 5.56 -6.85
N THR A 312 -11.17 5.18 -6.89
CA THR A 312 -10.38 4.90 -5.67
C THR A 312 -10.00 6.18 -4.91
N ASN A 313 -9.73 7.27 -5.63
CA ASN A 313 -9.39 8.57 -5.06
C ASN A 313 -10.56 9.15 -4.25
N ASN A 314 -11.78 9.12 -4.80
CA ASN A 314 -12.99 9.61 -4.11
C ASN A 314 -13.36 8.80 -2.85
N LEU A 315 -12.85 7.58 -2.74
CA LEU A 315 -13.03 6.72 -1.57
C LEU A 315 -11.92 6.86 -0.53
N GLY A 316 -10.90 7.70 -0.80
CA GLY A 316 -9.78 7.91 0.11
C GLY A 316 -8.84 6.71 0.24
N ILE A 317 -8.74 5.86 -0.78
CA ILE A 317 -7.85 4.68 -0.80
C ILE A 317 -6.41 5.13 -1.00
N GLN A 318 -5.49 4.62 -0.18
CA GLN A 318 -4.09 5.03 -0.17
C GLN A 318 -3.30 4.46 -1.35
N PHE A 319 -3.51 3.18 -1.66
CA PHE A 319 -2.71 2.45 -2.64
C PHE A 319 -3.59 1.94 -3.78
N THR A 320 -3.62 2.64 -4.90
CA THR A 320 -4.21 2.17 -6.15
C THR A 320 -3.10 1.60 -7.02
N ALA A 321 -2.92 0.28 -6.98
CA ALA A 321 -1.78 -0.40 -7.59
C ALA A 321 -1.95 -0.52 -9.11
N MET A 322 -1.39 0.42 -9.87
CA MET A 322 -1.47 0.48 -11.33
C MET A 322 -0.49 -0.46 -12.02
N SER A 323 -0.88 -0.95 -13.18
CA SER A 323 -0.06 -1.83 -14.03
C SER A 323 0.73 -1.00 -15.04
N TYR A 324 1.98 -0.68 -14.73
CA TYR A 324 2.83 0.22 -15.52
C TYR A 324 3.22 -0.33 -16.90
N GLN A 325 3.12 -1.65 -17.11
CA GLN A 325 3.33 -2.25 -18.43
C GLN A 325 2.21 -1.94 -19.43
N PHE A 326 1.05 -1.46 -18.96
CA PHE A 326 -0.08 -1.04 -19.79
C PHE A 326 -0.21 0.47 -19.79
N VAL A 327 0.37 1.10 -20.81
CA VAL A 327 0.29 2.55 -20.98
C VAL A 327 -1.06 2.89 -21.62
N ASP A 328 -2.04 3.22 -20.81
CA ASP A 328 -3.39 3.62 -21.20
C ASP A 328 -3.79 4.97 -20.57
N THR A 329 -4.97 5.47 -20.94
CA THR A 329 -5.47 6.76 -20.46
C THR A 329 -5.62 6.82 -18.93
N ASN A 330 -5.97 5.71 -18.29
CA ASN A 330 -6.12 5.65 -16.84
C ASN A 330 -4.76 5.79 -16.13
N LEU A 331 -3.71 5.14 -16.66
CA LEU A 331 -2.35 5.28 -16.12
C LEU A 331 -1.81 6.70 -16.36
N LEU A 332 -2.07 7.29 -17.51
CA LEU A 332 -1.67 8.68 -17.81
C LEU A 332 -2.32 9.64 -16.81
N TYR A 333 -3.65 9.58 -16.67
CA TYR A 333 -4.38 10.39 -15.69
C TYR A 333 -3.86 10.20 -14.26
N TYR A 334 -3.58 8.96 -13.85
CA TYR A 334 -2.99 8.64 -12.56
C TYR A 334 -1.62 9.30 -12.36
N ASN A 335 -0.76 9.24 -13.36
CA ASN A 335 0.57 9.85 -13.30
C ASN A 335 0.49 11.38 -13.27
N ASP A 336 -0.43 11.97 -14.05
CA ASP A 336 -0.66 13.42 -14.10
C ASP A 336 -1.09 13.95 -12.73
N PHE A 337 -2.00 13.25 -12.03
CA PHE A 337 -2.40 13.62 -10.67
C PHE A 337 -1.20 13.82 -9.73
N PHE A 338 -0.26 12.89 -9.71
CA PHE A 338 0.93 13.01 -8.85
C PHE A 338 1.90 14.08 -9.35
N THR A 339 2.04 14.23 -10.65
CA THR A 339 2.92 15.23 -11.28
C THR A 339 2.43 16.66 -11.01
N GLU A 340 1.13 16.91 -11.13
CA GLU A 340 0.49 18.19 -10.82
C GLU A 340 0.66 18.56 -9.34
N ASN A 341 0.53 17.58 -8.45
CA ASN A 341 0.77 17.75 -7.02
C ASN A 341 2.26 17.80 -6.65
N LYS A 342 3.18 17.45 -7.55
CA LYS A 342 4.65 17.43 -7.37
C LYS A 342 5.18 16.45 -6.33
N TYR A 343 4.38 15.52 -5.84
CA TYR A 343 4.73 14.54 -4.82
C TYR A 343 4.17 13.16 -5.16
N ALA A 344 4.90 12.10 -4.79
CA ALA A 344 4.40 10.73 -4.87
C ALA A 344 3.52 10.34 -3.67
N LEU A 345 3.54 11.14 -2.61
CA LEU A 345 2.64 11.08 -1.47
C LEU A 345 1.85 12.39 -1.43
N VAL A 346 0.58 12.33 -1.82
CA VAL A 346 -0.32 13.49 -1.89
C VAL A 346 -1.29 13.44 -0.71
N LEU A 347 -1.33 14.50 0.08
CA LEU A 347 -2.23 14.58 1.23
C LEU A 347 -3.69 14.53 0.78
N LYS A 348 -4.48 13.65 1.39
CA LYS A 348 -5.92 13.54 1.11
C LYS A 348 -6.67 14.78 1.55
N PRO A 349 -7.80 15.12 0.91
CA PRO A 349 -8.72 16.14 1.40
C PRO A 349 -9.18 15.88 2.84
N ASN A 350 -9.56 16.92 3.55
CA ASN A 350 -9.94 16.82 4.98
C ASN A 350 -11.11 15.87 5.22
N ASP A 351 -12.08 15.85 4.33
CA ASP A 351 -13.25 14.97 4.37
C ASP A 351 -12.91 13.48 4.19
N LEU A 352 -11.71 13.17 3.67
CA LEU A 352 -11.18 11.81 3.49
C LEU A 352 -10.07 11.45 4.49
N ARG A 353 -9.82 12.27 5.49
CA ARG A 353 -8.88 12.01 6.59
C ARG A 353 -9.60 11.85 7.92
N LEU A 354 -9.01 11.12 8.86
CA LEU A 354 -9.46 11.10 10.25
C LEU A 354 -8.84 12.30 10.96
N ILE A 355 -9.55 13.41 10.95
CA ILE A 355 -9.22 14.58 11.74
C ILE A 355 -9.94 14.40 13.08
N LEU A 356 -9.17 14.25 14.14
CA LEU A 356 -9.72 14.32 15.48
C LEU A 356 -9.89 15.80 15.77
N ASP A 357 -11.12 16.27 15.73
CA ASP A 357 -11.44 17.57 16.29
C ASP A 357 -11.11 17.49 17.78
N THR A 358 -9.98 18.06 18.17
CA THR A 358 -9.77 18.47 19.54
C THR A 358 -10.75 19.60 19.74
N TYR A 359 -11.96 19.28 20.18
CA TYR A 359 -12.80 20.29 20.76
C TYR A 359 -12.07 20.78 22.00
N TYR A 360 -11.39 21.90 21.87
CA TYR A 360 -11.20 22.77 23.00
C TYR A 360 -12.62 23.23 23.33
N PHE A 361 -13.24 22.61 24.32
CA PHE A 361 -14.28 23.29 25.04
C PHE A 361 -13.55 24.48 25.68
N GLU A 362 -13.58 25.64 25.01
CA GLU A 362 -13.53 26.88 25.77
C GLU A 362 -14.66 26.68 26.76
N PRO A 363 -14.38 26.68 28.10
CA PRO A 363 -15.46 26.65 29.07
C PRO A 363 -16.30 27.84 28.66
N GLU A 364 -17.57 27.61 28.26
CA GLU A 364 -18.52 28.71 28.15
C GLU A 364 -18.36 29.49 29.43
N GLU A 365 -18.05 30.77 29.33
CA GLU A 365 -18.20 31.70 30.46
C GLU A 365 -19.66 31.59 30.83
N ILE A 366 -19.96 30.70 31.79
CA ILE A 366 -21.29 30.60 32.36
C ILE A 366 -21.50 31.88 33.13
N ASN A 367 -21.96 32.90 32.43
CA ASN A 367 -22.57 34.06 33.01
C ASN A 367 -23.94 33.66 33.62
N SER A 368 -23.93 32.66 34.46
CA SER A 368 -25.01 32.32 35.36
C SER A 368 -24.70 33.06 36.65
N GLY A 369 -25.58 33.99 37.06
CA GLY A 369 -25.49 34.65 38.35
C GLY A 369 -25.57 33.74 39.57
N TYR A 370 -25.03 32.53 39.43
CA TYR A 370 -24.77 31.49 40.42
C TYR A 370 -23.29 31.11 40.44
N GLU A 371 -22.42 32.11 40.34
CA GLU A 371 -21.03 31.94 40.75
C GLU A 371 -20.98 31.83 42.26
N THR A 372 -20.93 30.60 42.74
CA THR A 372 -20.10 30.38 43.91
C THR A 372 -18.65 30.49 43.43
N ALA A 373 -18.06 31.67 43.67
CA ALA A 373 -16.73 32.09 43.18
C ALA A 373 -15.55 31.23 43.71
N GLY A 374 -15.74 29.95 43.86
CA GLY A 374 -14.72 29.00 44.29
C GLY A 374 -14.75 27.68 43.57
N THR A 375 -15.89 27.31 42.93
CA THR A 375 -16.06 25.93 42.42
C THR A 375 -15.28 25.67 41.14
N SER A 376 -15.13 26.67 40.26
CA SER A 376 -14.33 26.54 39.02
C SER A 376 -12.84 26.49 39.33
N GLN A 377 -12.36 27.26 40.30
CA GLN A 377 -10.96 27.25 40.72
C GLN A 377 -10.61 25.98 41.52
N PHE A 378 -11.54 25.49 42.30
CA PHE A 378 -11.44 24.24 43.00
C PHE A 378 -11.27 23.03 42.03
N MET A 379 -12.17 22.95 41.05
CA MET A 379 -12.08 21.86 40.06
C MET A 379 -10.83 21.96 39.19
N SER A 380 -10.41 23.18 38.84
CA SER A 380 -9.15 23.39 38.12
C SER A 380 -7.94 22.94 38.95
N THR A 381 -7.90 23.26 40.26
CA THR A 381 -6.85 22.80 41.16
C THR A 381 -6.86 21.27 41.28
N CYS A 382 -8.05 20.65 41.39
CA CYS A 382 -8.22 19.21 41.43
C CYS A 382 -7.61 18.55 40.20
N ILE A 383 -7.91 19.01 38.99
CA ILE A 383 -7.39 18.47 37.73
C ILE A 383 -5.88 18.66 37.61
N VAL A 384 -5.37 19.84 37.95
CA VAL A 384 -3.93 20.17 37.85
C VAL A 384 -3.09 19.27 38.74
N GLN A 385 -3.60 18.95 39.93
CA GLN A 385 -2.85 18.14 40.90
C GLN A 385 -2.98 16.63 40.71
N ASN A 386 -4.10 16.15 40.16
CA ASN A 386 -4.43 14.73 40.13
C ASN A 386 -4.70 14.16 38.71
N GLY A 387 -4.60 14.99 37.68
CA GLY A 387 -4.85 14.59 36.29
C GLY A 387 -6.32 14.69 35.87
N SER A 388 -6.63 14.32 34.63
CA SER A 388 -7.94 14.47 34.02
C SER A 388 -9.01 13.49 34.48
N ASP A 389 -8.60 12.40 35.17
CA ASP A 389 -9.51 11.30 35.56
C ASP A 389 -10.13 11.51 36.96
N VAL A 390 -10.51 12.74 37.25
CA VAL A 390 -11.13 13.17 38.52
C VAL A 390 -12.54 13.72 38.27
N LYS A 391 -13.41 13.65 39.25
CA LYS A 391 -14.77 14.20 39.24
C LYS A 391 -15.15 14.74 40.63
N LEU A 392 -16.20 15.53 40.70
CA LEU A 392 -16.79 15.92 41.98
C LEU A 392 -17.81 14.86 42.44
N ASP A 393 -17.82 14.57 43.74
CA ASP A 393 -18.87 13.80 44.37
C ASP A 393 -20.11 14.68 44.69
N THR A 394 -21.12 14.06 45.29
CA THR A 394 -22.36 14.78 45.70
C THR A 394 -22.16 15.79 46.79
N SER A 395 -21.00 15.79 47.47
CA SER A 395 -20.59 16.72 48.50
C SER A 395 -19.59 17.77 48.01
N ASN A 396 -19.38 17.85 46.69
CA ASN A 396 -18.40 18.71 46.02
C ASN A 396 -16.93 18.43 46.41
N ASN A 397 -16.59 17.19 46.78
CA ASN A 397 -15.19 16.83 46.96
C ASN A 397 -14.63 16.30 45.61
N CYS A 398 -13.36 16.57 45.36
CA CYS A 398 -12.60 15.99 44.25
C CYS A 398 -12.29 14.50 44.59
N ILE A 399 -12.77 13.61 43.71
CA ILE A 399 -12.54 12.16 43.85
C ILE A 399 -11.94 11.58 42.57
N ASP A 400 -11.17 10.51 42.71
CA ASP A 400 -10.70 9.70 41.60
C ASP A 400 -11.80 8.76 41.04
N ILE A 401 -11.47 7.98 40.02
CA ILE A 401 -12.38 6.99 39.39
C ILE A 401 -12.79 5.88 40.39
N SER A 402 -12.02 5.64 41.43
CA SER A 402 -12.30 4.62 42.49
C SER A 402 -13.21 5.19 43.58
N GLY A 403 -13.45 6.50 43.59
CA GLY A 403 -14.21 7.19 44.62
C GLY A 403 -13.39 7.65 45.81
N THR A 404 -12.05 7.62 45.74
CA THR A 404 -11.15 8.10 46.79
C THR A 404 -11.13 9.65 46.77
N ILE A 405 -11.32 10.29 47.93
CA ILE A 405 -11.28 11.75 48.05
C ILE A 405 -9.83 12.22 47.92
N LEU A 406 -9.56 13.07 46.95
CA LEU A 406 -8.24 13.64 46.67
C LEU A 406 -8.09 15.06 47.18
N LEU A 407 -9.19 15.83 47.26
CA LEU A 407 -9.24 17.18 47.79
C LEU A 407 -10.67 17.53 48.23
N THR A 408 -10.85 18.07 49.42
CA THR A 408 -12.14 18.56 49.87
C THR A 408 -12.23 20.07 49.67
N GLN A 409 -13.46 20.57 49.59
CA GLN A 409 -13.72 22.02 49.46
C GLN A 409 -13.09 22.78 50.68
N ALA A 410 -13.21 22.22 51.89
CA ALA A 410 -12.63 22.84 53.10
C ALA A 410 -11.09 22.93 53.06
N CYS A 411 -10.43 21.90 52.53
CA CYS A 411 -8.98 21.92 52.32
C CYS A 411 -8.58 23.01 51.33
N PHE A 412 -9.29 23.10 50.20
CA PHE A 412 -9.03 24.10 49.17
C PHE A 412 -9.24 25.53 49.69
N GLU A 413 -10.33 25.79 50.40
CA GLU A 413 -10.62 27.11 51.00
C GLU A 413 -9.57 27.51 52.04
N ALA A 414 -8.93 26.54 52.72
CA ALA A 414 -7.80 26.77 53.60
C ALA A 414 -6.46 27.00 52.87
N GLY A 415 -6.43 27.00 51.55
CA GLY A 415 -5.22 27.16 50.72
C GLY A 415 -4.53 25.85 50.36
N GLY A 416 -5.18 24.72 50.59
CA GLY A 416 -4.63 23.40 50.25
C GLY A 416 -4.85 23.03 48.78
N VAL A 417 -3.98 22.21 48.25
CA VAL A 417 -4.03 21.76 46.85
C VAL A 417 -4.17 20.24 46.73
N ARG A 418 -3.91 19.50 47.80
CA ARG A 418 -4.06 18.03 47.84
C ARG A 418 -4.30 17.52 49.24
N MET A 419 -4.85 16.30 49.34
CA MET A 419 -4.96 15.54 50.61
C MET A 419 -4.26 14.19 50.48
N ASP A 420 -3.76 13.68 51.60
CA ASP A 420 -3.28 12.31 51.68
C ASP A 420 -4.41 11.32 52.04
N ALA A 421 -4.11 10.01 52.01
CA ALA A 421 -5.07 8.95 52.31
C ALA A 421 -5.58 8.97 53.78
N SER A 422 -4.95 9.73 54.70
CA SER A 422 -5.38 9.94 56.07
C SER A 422 -6.22 11.19 56.26
N GLY A 423 -6.50 11.93 55.16
CA GLY A 423 -7.33 13.14 55.17
C GLY A 423 -6.58 14.41 55.60
N VAL A 424 -5.25 14.39 55.63
CA VAL A 424 -4.43 15.57 55.97
C VAL A 424 -4.28 16.44 54.73
N CYS A 425 -4.57 17.74 54.86
CA CYS A 425 -4.48 18.76 53.83
C CYS A 425 -3.05 19.32 53.70
N TYR A 426 -2.60 19.59 52.49
CA TYR A 426 -1.26 20.12 52.17
C TYR A 426 -1.36 21.30 51.19
N ASP A 427 -0.55 22.30 51.37
CA ASP A 427 -0.39 23.42 50.43
C ASP A 427 0.51 23.07 49.23
N SER A 428 0.74 24.02 48.32
CA SER A 428 1.59 23.84 47.15
C SER A 428 3.07 23.65 47.46
N SER A 429 3.53 23.97 48.68
CA SER A 429 4.89 23.74 49.17
C SER A 429 5.06 22.37 49.86
N GLY A 430 3.95 21.67 50.10
CA GLY A 430 3.91 20.39 50.81
C GLY A 430 3.82 20.51 52.30
N GLU A 431 3.54 21.72 52.84
CA GLU A 431 3.31 21.91 54.27
C GLU A 431 1.88 21.54 54.65
N LYS A 432 1.73 21.04 55.89
CA LYS A 432 0.42 20.64 56.44
C LYS A 432 -0.41 21.86 56.77
N ILE A 433 -1.64 21.87 56.37
CA ILE A 433 -2.64 22.85 56.74
C ILE A 433 -3.57 22.28 57.80
N SER A 434 -3.77 23.00 58.91
CA SER A 434 -4.74 22.62 59.93
C SER A 434 -6.12 23.13 59.53
N LEU A 435 -7.04 22.22 59.28
CA LEU A 435 -8.45 22.53 59.05
C LEU A 435 -9.10 22.80 60.38
N THR A 436 -9.40 24.07 60.67
CA THR A 436 -10.09 24.49 61.93
C THR A 436 -11.59 24.36 61.78
#